data_e9ec1fd3d0a3f11c2bab16b3b3267954
#
_entry.id   e9ec1fd3d0a3f11c2bab16b3b3267954
#
_cell.length_a   1.000
_cell.length_b   1.000
_cell.length_c   1.000
_cell.angle_alpha   90.00
_cell.angle_beta   90.00
_cell.angle_gamma   90.00
#
_symmetry.space_group_name_H-M   'P 1'
#
loop_
_entity.id
_entity.type
_entity.pdbx_description
1 polymer ?
#
loop_
_entity_poly.entity_id
_entity_poly.type
_entity_poly.pdbx_seq_one_letter_code
_entity_poly.pdbx_strand_id
1 'polypeptide(L)'
;MDRGHGRLVLPKLVLGGGAAPRQPSRFRPGVRRDGLLVHPGRNRRREFCVQSKSVVLALTAALTVCGVGHAADAPAFKLIRSDESYAYLADKPGAGLDSLRYIPLGPDAYLSLGGEARLRVDSFDAPRFGVGGAQADVYGLGRALFSADLHLGSRVRVYGQLGLHRDFDKKDPPAVSDRDDVDAQVAFVDVTPDADRRWRLRLGRQEMAFNTTQRFVSVRETPNIRQSFDGARVTRQAGDLRLEAFYLHPVAIQTGAFDDSSNRDQQFYGVYVSKALSKTLSLDAYAFELDRDGVRYGAVRGDERRASYGARLAGKRGAVDYEAEGVIQYGRFAGRDIRAWAGSVGGGYTLVQPWSPRLGLRFDAGSGDKNSGDNKLGTFNPLFPKGGYFNETGLTSWSNLVAVRPSLGLAPRRDVSLELSYLMRWRQTGEDAIYLQPSTPLAPAGPNRSKAVGNAIQLDATWLVSRNLKLQGQLVHQSADDAVQALGGRSVDFAMLIVQTRF
;
A
#
# COMPACT_ATOMS: atom_id res chain seq x y z
N MET A 1 44.27 -4.58 55.56
CA MET A 1 43.25 -5.16 56.45
C MET A 1 42.16 -5.60 55.49
N ASP A 2 42.07 -6.73 55.19
CA ASP A 2 42.02 -8.15 55.54
C ASP A 2 40.76 -8.71 54.88
N ARG A 3 41.04 -9.58 53.94
CA ARG A 3 40.67 -10.97 53.71
C ARG A 3 39.18 -11.35 53.66
N GLY A 4 38.88 -12.15 52.63
CA GLY A 4 38.07 -13.34 52.72
C GLY A 4 37.46 -13.77 51.37
N HIS A 5 38.00 -14.58 50.74
CA HIS A 5 37.97 -15.95 50.14
C HIS A 5 36.64 -16.70 50.28
N GLY A 6 36.18 -17.35 49.18
CA GLY A 6 35.20 -18.43 49.18
C GLY A 6 34.74 -18.77 47.74
N ARG A 7 35.40 -19.54 47.10
CA ARG A 7 35.42 -20.93 46.55
C ARG A 7 34.11 -21.40 45.94
N LEU A 8 34.33 -21.71 44.63
CA LEU A 8 33.75 -22.76 43.78
C LEU A 8 33.11 -23.95 44.48
N VAL A 9 31.99 -24.43 43.97
CA VAL A 9 31.63 -25.86 43.95
C VAL A 9 30.82 -26.18 42.66
N LEU A 10 31.37 -27.01 41.81
CA LEU A 10 30.68 -27.84 40.80
C LEU A 10 30.21 -29.14 41.48
N PRO A 11 29.17 -29.79 41.00
CA PRO A 11 29.13 -31.26 41.06
C PRO A 11 29.01 -31.95 39.68
N LYS A 12 29.64 -33.05 39.73
CA LYS A 12 30.00 -34.15 38.86
C LYS A 12 28.86 -34.81 38.09
N LEU A 13 29.31 -35.30 36.95
CA LEU A 13 28.80 -36.43 36.15
C LEU A 13 28.41 -37.66 36.94
N VAL A 14 27.36 -38.35 36.47
CA VAL A 14 27.21 -39.80 36.61
C VAL A 14 26.86 -40.41 35.27
N LEU A 15 27.71 -41.38 34.84
CA LEU A 15 27.64 -42.26 33.71
C LEU A 15 26.80 -43.50 33.99
N GLY A 16 26.16 -44.06 32.99
CA GLY A 16 25.74 -45.45 32.92
C GLY A 16 24.65 -45.60 31.88
N GLY A 17 24.77 -46.31 30.88
CA GLY A 17 25.22 -47.59 30.39
C GLY A 17 24.13 -48.04 29.43
N GLY A 18 24.36 -48.22 28.25
CA GLY A 18 24.79 -49.24 27.38
C GLY A 18 23.68 -50.19 26.93
N ALA A 19 23.35 -50.21 25.64
CA ALA A 19 23.14 -51.44 24.85
C ALA A 19 23.00 -51.10 23.35
N ALA A 20 23.77 -51.81 22.55
CA ALA A 20 23.92 -51.69 21.11
C ALA A 20 23.00 -52.70 20.35
N PRO A 21 23.16 -52.91 19.05
CA PRO A 21 22.07 -52.78 18.04
C PRO A 21 21.60 -54.13 17.48
N ARG A 22 20.49 -54.16 16.80
CA ARG A 22 20.12 -55.29 15.91
C ARG A 22 19.80 -54.82 14.51
N GLN A 23 20.56 -55.31 13.53
CA GLN A 23 20.31 -55.35 12.10
C GLN A 23 19.71 -56.72 11.70
N PRO A 24 19.47 -57.02 10.42
CA PRO A 24 18.20 -56.89 9.69
C PRO A 24 17.69 -58.27 9.19
N SER A 25 16.47 -58.33 8.75
CA SER A 25 16.03 -59.53 7.97
C SER A 25 15.56 -59.10 6.57
N ARG A 26 16.26 -59.72 5.61
CA ARG A 26 15.91 -59.76 4.18
C ARG A 26 14.70 -60.66 3.95
N PHE A 27 13.77 -60.23 3.10
CA PHE A 27 13.01 -61.17 2.27
C PHE A 27 12.80 -60.58 0.86
N ARG A 28 13.03 -61.41 -0.14
CA ARG A 28 12.84 -61.24 -1.58
C ARG A 28 11.67 -62.12 -2.05
N PRO A 29 11.30 -62.13 -3.33
CA PRO A 29 10.28 -61.34 -3.99
C PRO A 29 9.12 -62.23 -4.52
N GLY A 30 7.98 -61.62 -4.80
CA GLY A 30 6.89 -62.28 -5.50
C GLY A 30 6.31 -61.37 -6.59
N VAL A 31 6.50 -61.82 -7.81
CA VAL A 31 5.98 -61.26 -9.06
C VAL A 31 4.48 -61.54 -9.16
N ARG A 32 3.65 -60.50 -9.43
CA ARG A 32 2.47 -60.62 -10.32
C ARG A 32 2.19 -59.32 -11.02
N ARG A 33 2.20 -59.39 -12.33
CA ARG A 33 1.67 -58.40 -13.27
C ARG A 33 0.14 -58.46 -13.20
N ASP A 34 -0.50 -57.32 -13.09
CA ASP A 34 -1.78 -57.05 -13.79
C ASP A 34 -1.86 -55.56 -14.03
N GLY A 35 -2.07 -55.21 -15.29
CA GLY A 35 -2.11 -53.83 -15.78
C GLY A 35 -3.40 -53.12 -15.41
N LEU A 36 -3.24 -51.87 -14.99
CA LEU A 36 -4.32 -50.90 -15.03
C LEU A 36 -3.80 -49.63 -15.70
N LEU A 37 -4.37 -49.35 -16.86
CA LEU A 37 -4.23 -48.12 -17.62
C LEU A 37 -4.68 -46.94 -16.73
N VAL A 38 -3.74 -46.09 -16.33
CA VAL A 38 -4.07 -44.78 -15.72
C VAL A 38 -4.27 -43.78 -16.85
N HIS A 39 -5.52 -43.38 -17.06
CA HIS A 39 -5.87 -42.22 -17.89
C HIS A 39 -5.49 -40.94 -17.15
N PRO A 40 -4.64 -40.05 -17.69
CA PRO A 40 -4.47 -38.70 -17.17
C PRO A 40 -5.52 -37.79 -17.84
N GLY A 41 -6.39 -37.21 -17.05
CA GLY A 41 -7.22 -36.12 -17.55
C GLY A 41 -8.70 -36.19 -17.19
N ARG A 42 -9.06 -35.79 -15.97
CA ARG A 42 -10.46 -35.36 -15.70
C ARG A 42 -10.70 -34.68 -14.34
N ASN A 43 -9.73 -33.97 -13.73
CA ASN A 43 -10.04 -33.20 -12.49
C ASN A 43 -9.78 -31.69 -12.56
N ARG A 44 -9.11 -31.17 -13.58
CA ARG A 44 -8.88 -29.70 -13.69
C ARG A 44 -10.09 -28.87 -14.08
N ARG A 45 -11.13 -29.47 -14.68
CA ARG A 45 -12.33 -28.70 -15.10
C ARG A 45 -13.38 -28.53 -14.00
N ARG A 46 -13.39 -29.32 -12.94
CA ARG A 46 -14.34 -29.17 -11.85
C ARG A 46 -13.93 -28.15 -10.80
N GLU A 47 -12.63 -28.00 -10.53
CA GLU A 47 -12.11 -26.96 -9.63
C GLU A 47 -12.28 -25.54 -10.21
N PHE A 48 -12.09 -25.39 -11.54
CA PHE A 48 -12.32 -24.12 -12.21
C PHE A 48 -13.79 -23.64 -12.18
N CYS A 49 -14.74 -24.56 -12.09
CA CYS A 49 -16.17 -24.23 -12.13
C CYS A 49 -16.75 -23.87 -10.74
N VAL A 50 -16.10 -24.28 -9.64
CA VAL A 50 -16.53 -23.93 -8.28
C VAL A 50 -15.93 -22.58 -7.86
N GLN A 51 -14.67 -22.30 -8.22
CA GLN A 51 -14.01 -21.03 -7.94
C GLN A 51 -14.68 -19.84 -8.67
N SER A 52 -15.21 -20.07 -9.88
CA SER A 52 -15.91 -19.01 -10.64
C SER A 52 -17.26 -18.58 -10.05
N LYS A 53 -17.93 -19.42 -9.26
CA LYS A 53 -19.27 -19.12 -8.73
C LYS A 53 -19.24 -18.10 -7.59
N SER A 54 -18.27 -18.17 -6.69
CA SER A 54 -18.14 -17.22 -5.57
C SER A 54 -17.77 -15.81 -6.05
N VAL A 55 -16.87 -15.73 -7.02
CA VAL A 55 -16.46 -14.46 -7.65
C VAL A 55 -17.61 -13.84 -8.45
N VAL A 56 -18.37 -14.66 -9.22
CA VAL A 56 -19.52 -14.19 -9.99
C VAL A 56 -20.67 -13.73 -9.08
N LEU A 57 -20.94 -14.42 -7.97
CA LEU A 57 -21.97 -14.03 -7.01
C LEU A 57 -21.63 -12.71 -6.31
N ALA A 58 -20.37 -12.49 -5.96
CA ALA A 58 -19.90 -11.24 -5.36
C ALA A 58 -19.96 -10.08 -6.37
N LEU A 59 -19.64 -10.30 -7.65
CA LEU A 59 -19.77 -9.31 -8.72
C LEU A 59 -21.25 -8.89 -8.91
N THR A 60 -22.16 -9.85 -8.89
CA THR A 60 -23.61 -9.60 -9.06
C THR A 60 -24.17 -8.80 -7.88
N ALA A 61 -23.75 -9.10 -6.64
CA ALA A 61 -24.16 -8.35 -5.45
C ALA A 61 -23.66 -6.91 -5.47
N ALA A 62 -22.42 -6.67 -5.91
CA ALA A 62 -21.85 -5.32 -6.01
C ALA A 62 -22.56 -4.46 -7.08
N LEU A 63 -23.04 -5.07 -8.16
CA LEU A 63 -23.76 -4.37 -9.24
C LEU A 63 -25.22 -4.04 -8.86
N THR A 64 -25.84 -4.83 -7.95
CA THR A 64 -27.26 -4.65 -7.58
C THR A 64 -27.48 -3.45 -6.63
N VAL A 65 -26.43 -2.98 -5.93
CA VAL A 65 -26.49 -1.80 -5.03
C VAL A 65 -26.47 -0.47 -5.80
N CYS A 66 -26.18 -0.50 -7.11
CA CYS A 66 -26.06 0.72 -7.93
C CYS A 66 -27.42 1.22 -8.42
N GLY A 67 -28.15 1.92 -7.58
CA GLY A 67 -29.22 2.82 -8.02
C GLY A 67 -28.63 3.96 -8.85
N VAL A 68 -29.05 4.11 -10.11
CA VAL A 68 -28.59 5.16 -11.03
C VAL A 68 -29.23 6.50 -10.62
N GLY A 69 -28.57 7.25 -9.75
CA GLY A 69 -28.93 8.63 -9.45
C GLY A 69 -28.01 9.60 -10.22
N HIS A 70 -28.56 10.35 -11.13
CA HIS A 70 -27.84 11.42 -11.86
C HIS A 70 -27.99 12.73 -11.05
N ALA A 71 -26.99 13.06 -10.24
CA ALA A 71 -26.80 14.42 -9.77
C ALA A 71 -25.54 14.97 -10.48
N ALA A 72 -25.72 15.73 -11.55
CA ALA A 72 -24.63 16.19 -12.42
C ALA A 72 -23.67 17.19 -11.74
N ASP A 73 -24.02 17.79 -10.61
CA ASP A 73 -23.30 18.89 -9.96
C ASP A 73 -22.65 18.56 -8.61
N ALA A 74 -22.71 17.32 -8.16
CA ALA A 74 -22.13 16.97 -6.87
C ALA A 74 -20.62 16.69 -6.96
N PRO A 75 -19.79 17.11 -5.98
CA PRO A 75 -18.35 16.89 -5.99
C PRO A 75 -17.99 15.39 -6.08
N ALA A 76 -16.88 15.09 -6.76
CA ALA A 76 -16.35 13.74 -6.82
C ALA A 76 -15.94 13.25 -5.43
N PHE A 77 -16.06 11.95 -5.18
CA PHE A 77 -15.59 11.34 -3.94
C PHE A 77 -14.08 11.49 -3.78
N LYS A 78 -13.66 11.87 -2.58
CA LYS A 78 -12.24 11.97 -2.24
C LYS A 78 -11.66 10.62 -1.89
N LEU A 79 -10.33 10.50 -2.00
CA LEU A 79 -9.61 9.32 -1.56
C LEU A 79 -9.78 9.10 -0.05
N ILE A 80 -9.54 10.14 0.75
CA ILE A 80 -9.80 10.15 2.19
C ILE A 80 -11.21 10.69 2.39
N ARG A 81 -12.16 9.81 2.72
CA ARG A 81 -13.58 10.15 2.84
C ARG A 81 -13.84 11.17 3.94
N SER A 82 -13.05 11.16 5.00
CA SER A 82 -13.13 12.16 6.06
C SER A 82 -12.70 13.57 5.63
N ASP A 83 -12.15 13.76 4.43
CA ASP A 83 -11.87 15.10 3.87
C ASP A 83 -13.03 15.65 3.03
N GLU A 84 -14.15 14.91 2.92
CA GLU A 84 -15.38 15.36 2.29
C GLU A 84 -16.17 16.29 3.22
N SER A 85 -16.98 17.15 2.64
CA SER A 85 -17.94 18.00 3.36
C SER A 85 -19.23 18.07 2.56
N TYR A 86 -20.32 17.86 3.23
CA TYR A 86 -21.68 17.88 2.64
C TYR A 86 -22.52 19.04 3.12
N ALA A 87 -21.91 20.04 3.77
CA ALA A 87 -22.61 21.25 4.26
C ALA A 87 -23.36 22.01 3.14
N TYR A 88 -22.93 21.88 1.88
CA TYR A 88 -23.59 22.49 0.72
C TYR A 88 -25.00 21.92 0.44
N LEU A 89 -25.35 20.79 1.04
CA LEU A 89 -26.68 20.18 0.91
C LEU A 89 -27.70 20.76 1.90
N ALA A 90 -27.30 21.66 2.81
CA ALA A 90 -28.20 22.30 3.75
C ALA A 90 -29.40 23.00 3.06
N ASP A 91 -29.11 23.70 1.94
CA ASP A 91 -30.10 24.41 1.16
C ASP A 91 -30.66 23.65 -0.05
N LYS A 92 -30.07 22.47 -0.33
CA LYS A 92 -30.43 21.63 -1.47
C LYS A 92 -30.45 20.15 -1.05
N PRO A 93 -31.51 19.70 -0.37
CA PRO A 93 -31.60 18.31 0.09
C PRO A 93 -31.39 17.33 -1.05
N GLY A 94 -30.53 16.33 -0.84
CA GLY A 94 -30.28 15.27 -1.79
C GLY A 94 -31.49 14.35 -1.93
N ALA A 95 -31.61 13.64 -3.05
CA ALA A 95 -32.56 12.58 -3.28
C ALA A 95 -31.94 11.20 -3.15
N GLY A 96 -32.71 10.21 -2.76
CA GLY A 96 -32.25 8.82 -2.60
C GLY A 96 -31.09 8.71 -1.58
N LEU A 97 -30.00 8.05 -1.94
CA LEU A 97 -28.84 7.89 -1.06
C LEU A 97 -28.13 9.22 -0.73
N ASP A 98 -28.29 10.26 -1.56
CA ASP A 98 -27.73 11.57 -1.27
C ASP A 98 -28.41 12.26 -0.09
N SER A 99 -29.65 11.88 0.28
CA SER A 99 -30.32 12.39 1.49
C SER A 99 -29.62 11.95 2.78
N LEU A 100 -28.88 10.83 2.78
CA LEU A 100 -28.12 10.37 3.92
C LEU A 100 -26.84 11.20 4.18
N ARG A 101 -26.41 12.02 3.22
CA ARG A 101 -25.20 12.84 3.34
C ARG A 101 -25.40 14.13 4.11
N TYR A 102 -26.65 14.55 4.30
CA TYR A 102 -26.98 15.71 5.13
C TYR A 102 -28.30 15.47 5.84
N ILE A 103 -28.21 15.03 7.08
CA ILE A 103 -29.34 14.77 7.98
C ILE A 103 -29.31 15.88 9.05
N PRO A 104 -30.18 16.90 8.99
CA PRO A 104 -30.19 17.95 9.98
C PRO A 104 -30.60 17.40 11.34
N LEU A 105 -29.86 17.74 12.39
CA LEU A 105 -30.13 17.38 13.79
C LEU A 105 -30.51 18.59 14.65
N GLY A 106 -30.45 19.80 14.07
CA GLY A 106 -30.73 21.05 14.72
C GLY A 106 -30.24 22.25 13.89
N PRO A 107 -30.34 23.48 14.41
CA PRO A 107 -29.91 24.66 13.65
C PRO A 107 -28.47 24.65 13.20
N ASP A 108 -27.56 24.09 14.04
CA ASP A 108 -26.13 24.11 13.83
C ASP A 108 -25.51 22.69 13.82
N ALA A 109 -26.32 21.65 13.72
CA ALA A 109 -25.84 20.28 13.76
C ALA A 109 -26.38 19.42 12.62
N TYR A 110 -25.53 18.58 12.02
CA TYR A 110 -25.94 17.61 11.02
C TYR A 110 -25.09 16.35 11.09
N LEU A 111 -25.66 15.25 10.62
CA LEU A 111 -25.01 13.96 10.45
C LEU A 111 -24.92 13.63 8.96
N SER A 112 -23.75 13.15 8.53
CA SER A 112 -23.56 12.57 7.20
C SER A 112 -23.27 11.09 7.32
N LEU A 113 -23.99 10.27 6.58
CA LEU A 113 -23.71 8.83 6.45
C LEU A 113 -23.15 8.54 5.07
N GLY A 114 -22.22 7.64 5.00
CA GLY A 114 -21.60 7.25 3.73
C GLY A 114 -21.09 5.80 3.76
N GLY A 115 -20.85 5.27 2.58
CA GLY A 115 -20.34 3.91 2.47
C GLY A 115 -19.52 3.67 1.20
N GLU A 116 -18.79 2.56 1.22
CA GLU A 116 -18.05 2.02 0.09
C GLU A 116 -18.15 0.50 0.09
N ALA A 117 -18.36 -0.10 -1.08
CA ALA A 117 -18.13 -1.51 -1.29
C ALA A 117 -17.16 -1.67 -2.48
N ARG A 118 -16.15 -2.53 -2.32
CA ARG A 118 -15.14 -2.82 -3.33
C ARG A 118 -14.92 -4.32 -3.44
N LEU A 119 -14.92 -4.83 -4.66
CA LEU A 119 -14.41 -6.15 -4.99
C LEU A 119 -13.20 -5.98 -5.90
N ARG A 120 -12.10 -6.62 -5.57
CA ARG A 120 -10.89 -6.74 -6.37
C ARG A 120 -10.67 -8.22 -6.69
N VAL A 121 -10.32 -8.53 -7.93
CA VAL A 121 -9.91 -9.87 -8.35
C VAL A 121 -8.52 -9.74 -8.97
N ASP A 122 -7.59 -10.52 -8.46
CA ASP A 122 -6.21 -10.60 -8.95
C ASP A 122 -5.94 -11.99 -9.54
N SER A 123 -5.23 -12.02 -10.66
CA SER A 123 -4.68 -13.22 -11.26
C SER A 123 -3.18 -13.05 -11.40
N PHE A 124 -2.43 -13.91 -10.72
CA PHE A 124 -0.98 -13.97 -10.75
C PHE A 124 -0.51 -15.34 -11.24
N ASP A 125 0.32 -15.38 -12.28
CA ASP A 125 0.93 -16.66 -12.71
C ASP A 125 2.21 -17.00 -11.92
N ALA A 126 2.92 -15.99 -11.40
CA ALA A 126 4.15 -16.14 -10.62
C ALA A 126 4.27 -15.08 -9.50
N PRO A 127 3.46 -15.16 -8.41
CA PRO A 127 3.64 -14.31 -7.24
C PRO A 127 5.10 -14.31 -6.79
N ARG A 128 5.63 -13.14 -6.38
CA ARG A 128 7.04 -12.99 -5.99
C ARG A 128 8.03 -13.47 -7.06
N PHE A 129 7.72 -13.35 -8.36
CA PHE A 129 8.49 -13.92 -9.47
C PHE A 129 8.63 -15.45 -9.42
N GLY A 130 7.78 -16.16 -8.69
CA GLY A 130 7.90 -17.60 -8.42
C GLY A 130 9.03 -17.96 -7.45
N VAL A 131 9.77 -16.99 -6.91
CA VAL A 131 10.86 -17.21 -5.94
C VAL A 131 10.30 -17.77 -4.64
N GLY A 132 10.96 -18.81 -4.11
CA GLY A 132 10.50 -19.51 -2.91
C GLY A 132 9.35 -20.50 -3.16
N GLY A 133 9.07 -20.86 -4.42
CA GLY A 133 8.05 -21.85 -4.78
C GLY A 133 6.63 -21.27 -4.83
N ALA A 134 6.48 -19.93 -4.85
CA ALA A 134 5.17 -19.28 -4.99
C ALA A 134 4.47 -19.73 -6.27
N GLN A 135 3.22 -20.19 -6.15
CA GLN A 135 2.44 -20.78 -7.23
C GLN A 135 1.45 -19.79 -7.81
N ALA A 136 1.05 -20.05 -9.07
CA ALA A 136 -0.02 -19.31 -9.71
C ALA A 136 -1.30 -19.27 -8.87
N ASP A 137 -1.90 -18.10 -8.76
CA ASP A 137 -3.08 -17.86 -7.94
C ASP A 137 -4.09 -16.93 -8.62
N VAL A 138 -5.38 -17.17 -8.35
CA VAL A 138 -6.48 -16.29 -8.70
C VAL A 138 -7.34 -16.14 -7.45
N TYR A 139 -7.43 -14.94 -6.93
CA TYR A 139 -8.13 -14.68 -5.68
C TYR A 139 -8.91 -13.37 -5.71
N GLY A 140 -9.86 -13.25 -4.80
CA GLY A 140 -10.65 -12.06 -4.59
C GLY A 140 -10.31 -11.36 -3.28
N LEU A 141 -10.47 -10.03 -3.25
CA LEU A 141 -10.39 -9.19 -2.06
C LEU A 141 -11.62 -8.29 -1.99
N GLY A 142 -12.41 -8.46 -0.94
CA GLY A 142 -13.60 -7.67 -0.65
C GLY A 142 -13.36 -6.64 0.45
N ARG A 143 -13.87 -5.42 0.26
CA ARG A 143 -13.86 -4.35 1.25
C ARG A 143 -15.22 -3.70 1.34
N ALA A 144 -15.73 -3.55 2.56
CA ALA A 144 -16.90 -2.72 2.87
C ALA A 144 -16.52 -1.69 3.93
N LEU A 145 -16.82 -0.42 3.68
CA LEU A 145 -16.62 0.68 4.62
C LEU A 145 -17.97 1.35 4.87
N PHE A 146 -18.23 1.70 6.13
CA PHE A 146 -19.39 2.49 6.51
C PHE A 146 -18.95 3.64 7.41
N SER A 147 -19.35 4.87 7.09
CA SER A 147 -18.94 6.07 7.83
C SER A 147 -20.11 6.86 8.36
N ALA A 148 -19.90 7.48 9.53
CA ALA A 148 -20.77 8.46 10.15
C ALA A 148 -19.92 9.69 10.51
N ASP A 149 -20.42 10.87 10.14
CA ASP A 149 -19.74 12.16 10.26
C ASP A 149 -20.67 13.17 10.92
N LEU A 150 -20.50 13.40 12.20
CA LEU A 150 -21.31 14.30 13.02
C LEU A 150 -20.64 15.67 13.15
N HIS A 151 -21.32 16.69 12.68
CA HIS A 151 -20.92 18.09 12.83
C HIS A 151 -21.76 18.77 13.91
N LEU A 152 -21.07 19.35 14.92
CA LEU A 152 -21.67 20.05 16.05
C LEU A 152 -21.22 21.52 15.99
N GLY A 153 -22.05 22.33 15.39
CA GLY A 153 -21.71 23.73 15.08
C GLY A 153 -20.54 23.81 14.09
N SER A 154 -19.77 24.88 14.20
CA SER A 154 -18.61 25.12 13.35
C SER A 154 -17.29 24.66 13.94
N ARG A 155 -17.30 24.15 15.18
CA ARG A 155 -16.08 23.95 15.96
C ARG A 155 -15.75 22.49 16.24
N VAL A 156 -16.73 21.61 16.35
CA VAL A 156 -16.52 20.21 16.73
C VAL A 156 -17.08 19.28 15.66
N ARG A 157 -16.31 18.29 15.30
CA ARG A 157 -16.70 17.22 14.38
C ARG A 157 -16.26 15.90 14.96
N VAL A 158 -17.14 14.91 14.91
CA VAL A 158 -16.84 13.52 15.29
C VAL A 158 -17.02 12.64 14.05
N TYR A 159 -15.99 11.91 13.68
CA TYR A 159 -16.00 11.03 12.50
C TYR A 159 -15.68 9.61 12.91
N GLY A 160 -16.49 8.67 12.45
CA GLY A 160 -16.26 7.24 12.59
C GLY A 160 -16.41 6.52 11.26
N GLN A 161 -15.57 5.53 11.01
CA GLN A 161 -15.68 4.62 9.87
C GLN A 161 -15.33 3.21 10.30
N LEU A 162 -16.25 2.28 10.08
CA LEU A 162 -16.02 0.85 10.25
C LEU A 162 -15.57 0.26 8.91
N GLY A 163 -14.65 -0.70 8.98
CA GLY A 163 -14.15 -1.48 7.86
C GLY A 163 -14.41 -2.96 8.04
N LEU A 164 -14.69 -3.67 6.95
CA LEU A 164 -14.76 -5.12 6.86
C LEU A 164 -13.97 -5.54 5.63
N HIS A 165 -13.01 -6.43 5.82
CA HIS A 165 -12.11 -6.87 4.77
C HIS A 165 -12.06 -8.39 4.69
N ARG A 166 -12.18 -8.95 3.48
CA ARG A 166 -12.16 -10.41 3.25
C ARG A 166 -11.30 -10.74 2.05
N ASP A 167 -10.58 -11.84 2.18
CA ASP A 167 -9.97 -12.54 1.07
C ASP A 167 -10.84 -13.75 0.66
N PHE A 168 -10.78 -14.12 -0.61
CA PHE A 168 -11.52 -15.23 -1.19
C PHE A 168 -10.58 -16.07 -2.04
N ASP A 169 -10.57 -17.37 -1.83
CA ASP A 169 -9.87 -18.37 -2.65
C ASP A 169 -8.33 -18.16 -2.77
N LYS A 170 -7.70 -17.40 -1.84
CA LYS A 170 -6.26 -17.18 -1.85
C LYS A 170 -5.54 -18.42 -1.36
N LYS A 171 -4.59 -18.96 -2.18
CA LYS A 171 -3.83 -20.18 -1.86
C LYS A 171 -2.74 -19.94 -0.82
N ASP A 172 -1.99 -18.84 -0.95
CA ASP A 172 -1.03 -18.42 0.07
C ASP A 172 -1.76 -17.86 1.29
N PRO A 173 -1.20 -17.99 2.50
CA PRO A 173 -1.76 -17.34 3.68
C PRO A 173 -2.02 -15.86 3.43
N PRO A 174 -3.17 -15.30 3.87
CA PRO A 174 -3.47 -13.89 3.68
C PRO A 174 -2.37 -13.01 4.28
N ALA A 175 -1.99 -11.97 3.55
CA ALA A 175 -1.17 -10.92 4.12
C ALA A 175 -1.97 -10.12 5.15
N VAL A 176 -1.30 -9.47 6.09
CA VAL A 176 -1.93 -8.60 7.12
C VAL A 176 -2.85 -7.55 6.51
N SER A 177 -2.61 -7.15 5.25
CA SER A 177 -3.41 -6.17 4.53
C SER A 177 -4.58 -6.75 3.71
N ASP A 178 -4.81 -8.06 3.77
CA ASP A 178 -5.82 -8.71 2.93
C ASP A 178 -7.14 -8.94 3.66
N ARG A 179 -7.06 -9.33 4.94
CA ARG A 179 -8.20 -9.74 5.76
C ARG A 179 -8.20 -9.08 7.11
N ASP A 180 -9.39 -8.67 7.53
CA ASP A 180 -9.72 -8.15 8.85
C ASP A 180 -11.23 -8.25 9.03
N ASP A 181 -11.69 -8.61 10.22
CA ASP A 181 -13.11 -8.56 10.57
C ASP A 181 -13.54 -7.09 10.78
N VAL A 182 -14.72 -6.87 11.30
CA VAL A 182 -15.22 -5.51 11.52
C VAL A 182 -14.35 -4.78 12.53
N ASP A 183 -13.67 -3.72 12.08
CA ASP A 183 -12.89 -2.86 12.97
C ASP A 183 -13.06 -1.37 12.63
N ALA A 184 -12.61 -0.50 13.53
CA ALA A 184 -12.59 0.93 13.33
C ALA A 184 -11.44 1.32 12.38
N GLN A 185 -11.74 1.48 11.10
CA GLN A 185 -10.78 1.99 10.12
C GLN A 185 -10.38 3.45 10.42
N VAL A 186 -11.33 4.29 10.85
CA VAL A 186 -11.13 5.69 11.24
C VAL A 186 -12.04 6.00 12.42
N ALA A 187 -11.52 6.72 13.43
CA ALA A 187 -12.30 7.22 14.58
C ALA A 187 -11.59 8.41 15.21
N PHE A 188 -12.10 9.62 14.98
CA PHE A 188 -11.45 10.83 15.50
C PHE A 188 -12.45 11.94 15.86
N VAL A 189 -11.94 12.90 16.63
CA VAL A 189 -12.56 14.18 16.89
C VAL A 189 -11.71 15.29 16.28
N ASP A 190 -12.33 16.20 15.51
CA ASP A 190 -11.73 17.45 15.07
C ASP A 190 -12.24 18.59 15.93
N VAL A 191 -11.34 19.46 16.37
CA VAL A 191 -11.63 20.70 17.07
C VAL A 191 -11.06 21.87 16.27
N THR A 192 -11.90 22.86 15.97
CA THR A 192 -11.55 24.09 15.27
C THR A 192 -11.67 25.25 16.27
N PRO A 193 -10.56 25.67 16.92
CA PRO A 193 -10.62 26.60 18.04
C PRO A 193 -10.94 28.04 17.63
N ASP A 194 -10.57 28.43 16.41
CA ASP A 194 -10.68 29.78 15.89
C ASP A 194 -11.93 29.99 15.01
N ALA A 195 -12.50 31.18 15.07
CA ALA A 195 -13.69 31.55 14.27
C ALA A 195 -13.41 31.53 12.76
N ASP A 196 -12.18 31.86 12.36
CA ASP A 196 -11.76 31.88 10.95
C ASP A 196 -11.46 30.47 10.39
N ARG A 197 -11.59 29.43 11.21
CA ARG A 197 -11.34 28.02 10.87
C ARG A 197 -9.97 27.77 10.24
N ARG A 198 -8.98 28.54 10.65
CA ARG A 198 -7.60 28.39 10.16
C ARG A 198 -6.87 27.23 10.80
N TRP A 199 -7.24 26.89 12.03
CA TRP A 199 -6.66 25.81 12.81
C TRP A 199 -7.62 24.65 12.95
N ARG A 200 -7.09 23.43 12.84
CA ARG A 200 -7.80 22.19 13.16
C ARG A 200 -6.88 21.29 13.95
N LEU A 201 -7.33 20.83 15.09
CA LEU A 201 -6.72 19.78 15.90
C LEU A 201 -7.55 18.51 15.69
N ARG A 202 -6.91 17.43 15.25
CA ARG A 202 -7.48 16.10 15.13
C ARG A 202 -6.86 15.16 16.14
N LEU A 203 -7.69 14.42 16.89
CA LEU A 203 -7.30 13.43 17.88
C LEU A 203 -8.02 12.11 17.59
N GLY A 204 -7.27 11.00 17.50
CA GLY A 204 -7.79 9.66 17.29
C GLY A 204 -7.22 8.96 16.07
N ARG A 205 -7.92 7.89 15.63
CA ARG A 205 -7.55 7.06 14.48
C ARG A 205 -7.89 7.76 13.18
N GLN A 206 -6.92 7.90 12.30
CA GLN A 206 -7.03 8.70 11.08
C GLN A 206 -6.21 8.15 9.93
N GLU A 207 -6.68 8.35 8.71
CA GLU A 207 -5.91 8.16 7.49
C GLU A 207 -5.10 9.42 7.17
N MET A 208 -3.94 9.22 6.53
CA MET A 208 -3.08 10.33 6.14
C MET A 208 -2.42 10.06 4.78
N ALA A 209 -2.40 11.09 3.96
CA ALA A 209 -1.66 11.10 2.70
C ALA A 209 -1.19 12.51 2.40
N PHE A 210 0.00 12.64 1.83
CA PHE A 210 0.53 13.92 1.39
C PHE A 210 0.66 13.98 -0.12
N ASN A 211 0.32 15.14 -0.68
CA ASN A 211 0.29 15.50 -2.11
C ASN A 211 -0.56 14.55 -2.99
N THR A 212 -0.56 14.78 -4.29
CA THR A 212 -1.37 14.01 -5.25
C THR A 212 -0.74 12.68 -5.63
N THR A 213 0.56 12.57 -5.58
CA THR A 213 1.31 11.34 -5.93
C THR A 213 1.43 10.37 -4.77
N GLN A 214 1.35 10.86 -3.50
CA GLN A 214 1.35 10.04 -2.29
C GLN A 214 2.54 9.08 -2.22
N ARG A 215 3.70 9.54 -2.67
CA ARG A 215 4.87 8.70 -2.94
C ARG A 215 5.40 8.01 -1.69
N PHE A 216 5.53 8.76 -0.60
CA PHE A 216 6.15 8.31 0.64
C PHE A 216 5.20 8.27 1.85
N VAL A 217 4.07 8.97 1.80
CA VAL A 217 3.00 8.86 2.80
C VAL A 217 1.66 8.76 2.10
N SER A 218 0.98 7.64 2.28
CA SER A 218 -0.21 7.23 1.56
C SER A 218 -1.14 6.43 2.46
N VAL A 219 -2.41 6.44 2.15
CA VAL A 219 -3.40 5.54 2.76
C VAL A 219 -3.24 4.08 2.33
N ARG A 220 -2.31 3.76 1.41
CA ARG A 220 -2.16 2.41 0.85
C ARG A 220 -3.50 1.84 0.39
N GLU A 221 -4.14 2.47 -0.59
CA GLU A 221 -5.45 2.05 -1.11
C GLU A 221 -5.49 0.57 -1.51
N THR A 222 -4.36 0.00 -1.83
CA THR A 222 -4.19 -1.40 -2.26
C THR A 222 -3.19 -2.15 -1.37
N PRO A 223 -3.35 -3.50 -1.17
CA PRO A 223 -4.31 -4.37 -1.83
C PRO A 223 -5.74 -4.27 -1.28
N ASN A 224 -5.98 -4.30 0.05
CA ASN A 224 -7.33 -4.30 0.62
C ASN A 224 -7.49 -3.34 1.79
N ILE A 225 -6.79 -3.57 2.91
CA ILE A 225 -6.88 -2.74 4.12
C ILE A 225 -6.05 -1.48 3.94
N ARG A 226 -6.61 -0.34 4.29
CA ARG A 226 -5.97 0.98 4.17
C ARG A 226 -5.14 1.27 5.42
N GLN A 227 -4.05 2.03 5.25
CA GLN A 227 -3.20 2.43 6.36
C GLN A 227 -3.86 3.51 7.21
N SER A 228 -4.02 3.22 8.49
CA SER A 228 -4.49 4.16 9.51
C SER A 228 -3.43 4.39 10.57
N PHE A 229 -3.59 5.49 11.31
CA PHE A 229 -2.69 5.93 12.36
C PHE A 229 -3.49 6.44 13.56
N ASP A 230 -3.05 6.12 14.77
CA ASP A 230 -3.61 6.64 16.00
C ASP A 230 -2.74 7.78 16.54
N GLY A 231 -3.34 8.90 16.94
CA GLY A 231 -2.63 10.00 17.58
C GLY A 231 -3.20 11.38 17.29
N ALA A 232 -2.34 12.39 17.23
CA ALA A 232 -2.69 13.80 17.10
C ALA A 232 -2.14 14.41 15.82
N ARG A 233 -2.92 15.29 15.19
CA ARG A 233 -2.53 16.08 14.02
C ARG A 233 -3.10 17.49 14.13
N VAL A 234 -2.23 18.47 13.93
CA VAL A 234 -2.61 19.88 13.85
C VAL A 234 -2.44 20.35 12.41
N THR A 235 -3.44 21.00 11.89
CA THR A 235 -3.41 21.60 10.54
C THR A 235 -3.69 23.09 10.66
N ARG A 236 -2.91 23.92 9.98
CA ARG A 236 -3.16 25.34 9.80
C ARG A 236 -3.29 25.68 8.31
N GLN A 237 -4.38 26.32 7.94
CA GLN A 237 -4.57 26.89 6.60
C GLN A 237 -4.47 28.41 6.68
N ALA A 238 -3.57 29.02 5.90
CA ALA A 238 -3.38 30.48 5.84
C ALA A 238 -3.22 30.91 4.37
N GLY A 239 -4.35 31.20 3.71
CA GLY A 239 -4.38 31.43 2.27
C GLY A 239 -3.87 30.20 1.51
N ASP A 240 -2.84 30.42 0.70
CA ASP A 240 -2.21 29.37 -0.14
C ASP A 240 -1.20 28.50 0.63
N LEU A 241 -0.98 28.76 1.93
CA LEU A 241 -0.06 28.03 2.77
C LEU A 241 -0.84 27.08 3.68
N ARG A 242 -0.50 25.80 3.62
CA ARG A 242 -0.93 24.74 4.54
C ARG A 242 0.24 24.21 5.34
N LEU A 243 0.10 24.22 6.66
CA LEU A 243 1.06 23.67 7.60
C LEU A 243 0.41 22.51 8.33
N GLU A 244 1.13 21.42 8.51
CA GLU A 244 0.70 20.26 9.28
C GLU A 244 1.80 19.80 10.21
N ALA A 245 1.45 19.47 11.45
CA ALA A 245 2.31 18.80 12.39
C ALA A 245 1.55 17.60 12.98
N PHE A 246 2.23 16.49 13.22
CA PHE A 246 1.59 15.27 13.69
C PHE A 246 2.52 14.43 14.56
N TYR A 247 1.92 13.64 15.45
CA TYR A 247 2.54 12.58 16.22
C TYR A 247 1.60 11.37 16.22
N LEU A 248 2.01 10.28 15.59
CA LEU A 248 1.15 9.17 15.23
C LEU A 248 1.83 7.83 15.44
N HIS A 249 1.04 6.81 15.78
CA HIS A 249 1.41 5.40 15.73
C HIS A 249 0.66 4.71 14.59
N PRO A 250 1.32 3.95 13.70
CA PRO A 250 0.60 3.12 12.75
C PRO A 250 -0.32 2.13 13.48
N VAL A 251 -1.46 1.83 12.91
CA VAL A 251 -2.34 0.79 13.45
C VAL A 251 -1.74 -0.59 13.16
N ALA A 252 -1.67 -1.43 14.17
CA ALA A 252 -1.36 -2.84 14.08
C ALA A 252 -2.66 -3.60 13.78
N ILE A 253 -2.80 -4.04 12.52
CA ILE A 253 -3.96 -4.77 12.04
C ILE A 253 -3.91 -6.19 12.59
N GLN A 254 -5.02 -6.65 13.14
CA GLN A 254 -5.28 -8.03 13.54
C GLN A 254 -6.49 -8.56 12.75
N THR A 255 -6.76 -9.86 12.78
CA THR A 255 -7.79 -10.45 11.92
C THR A 255 -9.16 -10.61 12.57
N GLY A 256 -9.27 -10.26 13.85
CA GLY A 256 -10.51 -10.37 14.63
C GLY A 256 -11.36 -9.10 14.54
N ALA A 257 -12.44 -9.07 15.33
CA ALA A 257 -13.35 -7.92 15.38
C ALA A 257 -12.96 -7.00 16.55
N PHE A 258 -12.75 -5.70 16.26
CA PHE A 258 -12.39 -4.66 17.25
C PHE A 258 -11.14 -5.00 18.07
N ASP A 259 -10.15 -5.62 17.41
CA ASP A 259 -8.88 -6.02 18.04
C ASP A 259 -7.66 -5.27 17.47
N ASP A 260 -7.86 -4.39 16.51
CA ASP A 260 -6.84 -3.48 16.00
C ASP A 260 -6.39 -2.48 17.06
N SER A 261 -5.10 -2.33 17.21
CA SER A 261 -4.49 -1.48 18.25
C SER A 261 -3.41 -0.57 17.68
N SER A 262 -3.03 0.45 18.46
CA SER A 262 -1.88 1.29 18.13
C SER A 262 -0.59 0.47 18.21
N ASN A 263 0.19 0.42 17.14
CA ASN A 263 1.52 -0.19 17.15
C ASN A 263 2.50 0.72 17.91
N ARG A 264 2.70 0.43 19.18
CA ARG A 264 3.58 1.24 20.06
C ARG A 264 5.06 1.06 19.78
N ASP A 265 5.44 -0.01 19.05
CA ASP A 265 6.82 -0.24 18.63
C ASP A 265 7.19 0.63 17.41
N GLN A 266 6.24 1.43 16.89
CA GLN A 266 6.47 2.36 15.80
C GLN A 266 5.87 3.73 16.11
N GLN A 267 6.66 4.79 15.90
CA GLN A 267 6.25 6.17 16.02
C GLN A 267 6.57 6.92 14.74
N PHE A 268 5.61 7.68 14.23
CA PHE A 268 5.76 8.50 13.05
C PHE A 268 5.31 9.92 13.35
N TYR A 269 6.24 10.86 13.30
CA TYR A 269 5.96 12.25 13.62
C TYR A 269 6.70 13.21 12.71
N GLY A 270 6.24 14.44 12.63
CA GLY A 270 6.89 15.44 11.81
C GLY A 270 6.02 16.59 11.38
N VAL A 271 6.54 17.31 10.41
CA VAL A 271 5.91 18.49 9.84
C VAL A 271 5.87 18.40 8.31
N TYR A 272 4.78 18.91 7.73
CA TYR A 272 4.58 19.04 6.30
C TYR A 272 4.09 20.43 5.98
N VAL A 273 4.67 21.03 4.96
CA VAL A 273 4.35 22.35 4.44
C VAL A 273 3.98 22.23 2.98
N SER A 274 2.85 22.78 2.59
CA SER A 274 2.44 22.88 1.19
C SER A 274 2.07 24.32 0.87
N LYS A 275 2.61 24.88 -0.22
CA LYS A 275 2.32 26.23 -0.69
C LYS A 275 2.00 26.24 -2.18
N ALA A 276 0.84 26.76 -2.53
CA ALA A 276 0.56 27.13 -3.91
C ALA A 276 1.33 28.42 -4.25
N LEU A 277 2.36 28.29 -5.10
CA LEU A 277 3.15 29.43 -5.58
C LEU A 277 2.40 30.20 -6.69
N SER A 278 1.53 29.50 -7.40
CA SER A 278 0.59 30.06 -8.36
C SER A 278 -0.60 29.08 -8.53
N LYS A 279 -1.57 29.43 -9.38
CA LYS A 279 -2.70 28.53 -9.73
C LYS A 279 -2.26 27.19 -10.34
N THR A 280 -1.05 27.12 -10.86
CA THR A 280 -0.52 25.96 -11.60
C THR A 280 0.81 25.45 -11.10
N LEU A 281 1.33 25.97 -9.98
CA LEU A 281 2.62 25.59 -9.41
C LEU A 281 2.51 25.45 -7.89
N SER A 282 2.89 24.32 -7.34
CA SER A 282 2.95 24.03 -5.91
C SER A 282 4.33 23.59 -5.46
N LEU A 283 4.68 23.96 -4.24
CA LEU A 283 5.88 23.55 -3.53
C LEU A 283 5.47 22.89 -2.22
N ASP A 284 5.99 21.70 -1.97
CA ASP A 284 5.86 20.99 -0.71
C ASP A 284 7.25 20.79 -0.09
N ALA A 285 7.33 20.84 1.24
CA ALA A 285 8.52 20.49 2.00
C ALA A 285 8.11 19.73 3.27
N TYR A 286 8.96 18.81 3.71
CA TYR A 286 8.66 18.01 4.89
C TYR A 286 9.90 17.56 5.65
N ALA A 287 9.70 17.37 6.95
CA ALA A 287 10.64 16.73 7.85
C ALA A 287 9.86 15.70 8.69
N PHE A 288 10.20 14.43 8.51
CA PHE A 288 9.57 13.31 9.19
C PHE A 288 10.58 12.51 9.99
N GLU A 289 10.15 11.98 11.12
CA GLU A 289 10.89 11.00 11.91
C GLU A 289 10.06 9.71 11.99
N LEU A 290 10.73 8.57 11.79
CA LEU A 290 10.17 7.23 11.95
C LEU A 290 11.07 6.47 12.94
N ASP A 291 10.54 6.20 14.13
CA ASP A 291 11.17 5.35 15.13
C ASP A 291 10.51 3.97 15.08
N ARG A 292 11.32 2.90 15.09
CA ARG A 292 10.83 1.51 15.05
C ARG A 292 11.71 0.61 15.91
N ASP A 293 11.08 -0.18 16.76
CA ASP A 293 11.77 -1.13 17.62
C ASP A 293 11.93 -2.49 16.92
N GLY A 294 13.08 -3.12 17.10
CA GLY A 294 13.33 -4.50 16.69
C GLY A 294 13.18 -4.81 15.20
N VAL A 295 13.34 -3.85 14.29
CA VAL A 295 13.25 -4.07 12.84
C VAL A 295 14.44 -4.84 12.29
N ARG A 296 14.31 -5.36 11.07
CA ARG A 296 15.33 -6.19 10.44
C ARG A 296 15.71 -5.68 9.05
N TYR A 297 17.02 -5.54 8.82
CA TYR A 297 17.62 -5.36 7.50
C TYR A 297 18.68 -6.46 7.28
N GLY A 298 18.46 -7.32 6.29
CA GLY A 298 19.30 -8.48 6.05
C GLY A 298 19.37 -9.42 7.26
N ALA A 299 20.58 -9.67 7.76
CA ALA A 299 20.82 -10.48 8.97
C ALA A 299 20.76 -9.69 10.27
N VAL A 300 20.76 -8.36 10.22
CA VAL A 300 20.83 -7.47 11.39
C VAL A 300 19.43 -7.12 11.87
N ARG A 301 19.21 -7.24 13.19
CA ARG A 301 18.00 -6.79 13.88
C ARG A 301 18.36 -5.76 14.92
N GLY A 302 17.55 -4.72 15.08
CA GLY A 302 17.70 -3.71 16.10
C GLY A 302 16.74 -2.56 15.91
N ASP A 303 16.88 -1.53 16.72
CA ASP A 303 16.03 -0.37 16.71
C ASP A 303 16.49 0.59 15.62
N GLU A 304 15.53 1.27 15.03
CA GLU A 304 15.74 2.25 13.97
C GLU A 304 15.14 3.58 14.38
N ARG A 305 15.94 4.62 14.25
CA ARG A 305 15.50 6.01 14.27
C ARG A 305 15.91 6.66 12.97
N ARG A 306 14.94 7.11 12.18
CA ARG A 306 15.15 7.59 10.80
C ARG A 306 14.48 8.92 10.55
N ALA A 307 15.26 9.98 10.40
CA ALA A 307 14.82 11.27 9.90
C ALA A 307 14.77 11.26 8.36
N SER A 308 13.73 11.86 7.79
CA SER A 308 13.52 12.03 6.34
C SER A 308 13.22 13.49 6.04
N TYR A 309 14.04 14.14 5.23
CA TYR A 309 13.86 15.53 4.79
C TYR A 309 13.62 15.53 3.28
N GLY A 310 12.52 16.10 2.85
CA GLY A 310 12.18 16.11 1.43
C GLY A 310 11.51 17.38 0.97
N ALA A 311 11.55 17.55 -0.35
CA ALA A 311 10.87 18.64 -1.04
C ALA A 311 10.32 18.16 -2.38
N ARG A 312 9.19 18.74 -2.78
CA ARG A 312 8.50 18.43 -4.04
C ARG A 312 8.05 19.72 -4.72
N LEU A 313 8.30 19.81 -6.01
CA LEU A 313 7.77 20.83 -6.89
C LEU A 313 6.90 20.16 -7.95
N ALA A 314 5.68 20.66 -8.12
CA ALA A 314 4.79 20.16 -9.17
C ALA A 314 4.06 21.30 -9.85
N GLY A 315 3.92 21.21 -11.16
CA GLY A 315 3.28 22.27 -11.93
C GLY A 315 2.74 21.85 -13.27
N LYS A 316 2.00 22.80 -13.88
CA LYS A 316 1.49 22.68 -15.24
C LYS A 316 1.63 24.01 -15.96
N ARG A 317 2.17 23.99 -17.18
CA ARG A 317 2.29 25.17 -18.06
C ARG A 317 1.82 24.82 -19.46
N GLY A 318 0.64 25.31 -19.82
CA GLY A 318 0.02 24.95 -21.10
C GLY A 318 -0.25 23.45 -21.19
N ALA A 319 0.30 22.79 -22.19
CA ALA A 319 0.18 21.36 -22.45
C ALA A 319 1.17 20.51 -21.62
N VAL A 320 2.15 21.13 -20.95
CA VAL A 320 3.19 20.43 -20.19
C VAL A 320 2.81 20.39 -18.73
N ASP A 321 2.82 19.21 -18.13
CA ASP A 321 2.85 19.01 -16.68
C ASP A 321 4.20 18.42 -16.24
N TYR A 322 4.63 18.75 -15.03
CA TYR A 322 5.91 18.29 -14.49
C TYR A 322 5.87 18.17 -12.97
N GLU A 323 6.72 17.29 -12.45
CA GLU A 323 6.89 17.07 -11.03
C GLU A 323 8.32 16.61 -10.74
N ALA A 324 8.88 17.09 -9.64
CA ALA A 324 10.14 16.60 -9.08
C ALA A 324 9.99 16.49 -7.56
N GLU A 325 10.47 15.38 -6.98
CA GLU A 325 10.52 15.17 -5.53
C GLU A 325 11.85 14.51 -5.17
N GLY A 326 12.49 15.02 -4.12
CA GLY A 326 13.71 14.46 -3.56
C GLY A 326 13.60 14.31 -2.06
N VAL A 327 14.18 13.25 -1.51
CA VAL A 327 14.23 12.98 -0.07
C VAL A 327 15.57 12.38 0.33
N ILE A 328 16.10 12.83 1.46
CA ILE A 328 17.31 12.31 2.10
C ILE A 328 16.96 11.78 3.47
N GLN A 329 17.64 10.71 3.87
CA GLN A 329 17.40 10.04 5.14
C GLN A 329 18.67 9.90 5.94
N TYR A 330 18.60 10.25 7.23
CA TYR A 330 19.67 10.11 8.21
C TYR A 330 19.13 9.47 9.47
N GLY A 331 20.03 8.94 10.30
CA GLY A 331 19.64 8.39 11.59
C GLY A 331 20.52 7.22 12.01
N ARG A 332 19.94 6.31 12.80
CA ARG A 332 20.64 5.13 13.30
C ARG A 332 19.77 3.88 13.20
N PHE A 333 20.41 2.76 12.91
CA PHE A 333 19.82 1.43 12.92
C PHE A 333 20.81 0.44 13.54
N ALA A 334 20.45 -0.18 14.67
CA ALA A 334 21.29 -1.19 15.34
C ALA A 334 22.76 -0.74 15.51
N GLY A 335 22.98 0.54 15.87
CA GLY A 335 24.31 1.14 16.02
C GLY A 335 24.96 1.64 14.73
N ARG A 336 24.42 1.34 13.55
CA ARG A 336 24.89 1.80 12.24
C ARG A 336 24.29 3.16 11.87
N ASP A 337 25.04 3.99 11.14
CA ASP A 337 24.53 5.26 10.61
C ASP A 337 23.67 5.03 9.39
N ILE A 338 22.47 5.61 9.35
CA ILE A 338 21.61 5.64 8.17
C ILE A 338 22.04 6.78 7.26
N ARG A 339 22.26 6.48 5.97
CA ARG A 339 22.52 7.47 4.92
C ARG A 339 21.87 7.00 3.63
N ALA A 340 20.65 7.42 3.38
CA ALA A 340 19.86 6.98 2.25
C ALA A 340 19.22 8.17 1.53
N TRP A 341 18.78 7.95 0.30
CA TRP A 341 18.10 8.96 -0.50
C TRP A 341 17.15 8.32 -1.50
N ALA A 342 16.17 9.10 -1.94
CA ALA A 342 15.35 8.78 -3.11
C ALA A 342 14.98 10.05 -3.87
N GLY A 343 14.65 9.89 -5.14
CA GLY A 343 14.18 10.98 -5.97
C GLY A 343 13.33 10.50 -7.13
N SER A 344 12.45 11.38 -7.56
CA SER A 344 11.57 11.20 -8.71
C SER A 344 11.53 12.48 -9.53
N VAL A 345 11.63 12.36 -10.82
CA VAL A 345 11.39 13.46 -11.78
C VAL A 345 10.51 12.91 -12.90
N GLY A 346 9.46 13.62 -13.22
CA GLY A 346 8.57 13.21 -14.30
C GLY A 346 7.77 14.36 -14.87
N GLY A 347 7.16 14.10 -16.00
CA GLY A 347 6.27 15.06 -16.66
C GLY A 347 5.62 14.47 -17.89
N GLY A 348 4.82 15.27 -18.55
CA GLY A 348 4.17 14.87 -19.78
C GLY A 348 3.74 16.05 -20.62
N TYR A 349 3.48 15.75 -21.89
CA TYR A 349 2.94 16.65 -22.87
C TYR A 349 1.61 16.13 -23.38
N THR A 350 0.54 16.92 -23.19
CA THR A 350 -0.80 16.55 -23.65
C THR A 350 -1.07 17.19 -25.01
N LEU A 351 -1.33 16.34 -26.00
CA LEU A 351 -1.65 16.77 -27.36
C LEU A 351 -3.10 17.28 -27.45
N VAL A 352 -3.33 18.34 -28.24
CA VAL A 352 -4.67 18.84 -28.58
C VAL A 352 -5.20 18.04 -29.75
N GLN A 353 -5.56 16.78 -29.49
CA GLN A 353 -6.06 15.81 -30.48
C GLN A 353 -7.24 15.04 -29.84
N PRO A 354 -8.06 14.32 -30.65
CA PRO A 354 -9.04 13.38 -30.11
C PRO A 354 -8.40 12.44 -29.09
N TRP A 355 -9.13 12.14 -28.00
CA TRP A 355 -8.69 11.33 -26.86
C TRP A 355 -7.60 11.98 -26.00
N SER A 356 -7.21 13.24 -26.28
CA SER A 356 -6.20 14.00 -25.52
C SER A 356 -4.93 13.19 -25.19
N PRO A 357 -4.22 12.66 -26.21
CA PRO A 357 -3.06 11.80 -25.95
C PRO A 357 -2.02 12.55 -25.10
N ARG A 358 -1.55 11.91 -24.01
CA ARG A 358 -0.49 12.43 -23.17
C ARG A 358 0.74 11.53 -23.24
N LEU A 359 1.84 12.07 -23.78
CA LEU A 359 3.14 11.42 -23.72
C LEU A 359 3.81 11.75 -22.38
N GLY A 360 4.10 10.74 -21.60
CA GLY A 360 4.70 10.87 -20.28
C GLY A 360 6.07 10.21 -20.18
N LEU A 361 6.94 10.76 -19.33
CA LEU A 361 8.19 10.16 -18.95
C LEU A 361 8.43 10.40 -17.45
N ARG A 362 8.81 9.34 -16.72
CA ARG A 362 9.14 9.40 -15.31
C ARG A 362 10.43 8.65 -15.03
N PHE A 363 11.24 9.21 -14.17
CA PHE A 363 12.49 8.67 -13.66
C PHE A 363 12.40 8.59 -12.13
N ASP A 364 12.62 7.40 -11.57
CA ASP A 364 12.58 7.14 -10.13
C ASP A 364 13.88 6.47 -9.69
N ALA A 365 14.44 6.87 -8.54
CA ALA A 365 15.59 6.21 -7.96
C ALA A 365 15.55 6.25 -6.43
N GLY A 366 16.02 5.16 -5.82
CA GLY A 366 16.22 5.05 -4.37
C GLY A 366 17.46 4.26 -4.04
N SER A 367 18.21 4.72 -3.05
CA SER A 367 19.49 4.12 -2.67
C SER A 367 19.33 2.71 -2.10
N GLY A 368 20.35 1.88 -2.34
CA GLY A 368 20.60 0.61 -1.68
C GLY A 368 21.84 0.65 -0.80
N ASP A 369 22.04 -0.38 -0.01
CA ASP A 369 23.22 -0.56 0.81
C ASP A 369 24.37 -1.09 -0.03
N LYS A 370 25.45 -0.32 -0.16
CA LYS A 370 26.60 -0.67 -1.00
C LYS A 370 27.60 -1.59 -0.31
N ASN A 371 27.53 -1.70 1.01
CA ASN A 371 28.45 -2.54 1.78
C ASN A 371 27.82 -2.91 3.13
N SER A 372 27.18 -4.04 3.19
CA SER A 372 26.55 -4.55 4.41
C SER A 372 27.51 -4.84 5.57
N GLY A 373 28.83 -4.84 5.29
CA GLY A 373 29.90 -5.06 6.27
C GLY A 373 30.42 -3.79 6.94
N ASP A 374 30.04 -2.61 6.47
CA ASP A 374 30.45 -1.35 7.08
C ASP A 374 29.45 -0.88 8.17
N ASN A 375 29.76 0.26 8.80
CA ASN A 375 28.91 0.84 9.84
C ASN A 375 27.81 1.75 9.29
N LYS A 376 27.33 1.51 8.07
CA LYS A 376 26.27 2.30 7.42
C LYS A 376 25.13 1.41 6.94
N LEU A 377 23.93 1.97 6.89
CA LEU A 377 22.77 1.43 6.21
C LEU A 377 22.38 2.40 5.09
N GLY A 378 22.65 2.01 3.86
CA GLY A 378 22.37 2.81 2.66
C GLY A 378 21.00 2.57 2.05
N THR A 379 20.26 1.56 2.49
CA THR A 379 18.95 1.21 1.95
C THR A 379 17.90 2.27 2.28
N PHE A 380 17.28 2.84 1.24
CA PHE A 380 16.18 3.78 1.38
C PHE A 380 14.93 3.08 1.94
N ASN A 381 14.29 3.72 2.92
CA ASN A 381 12.99 3.30 3.45
C ASN A 381 11.89 4.23 2.92
N PRO A 382 10.93 3.74 2.13
CA PRO A 382 9.88 4.57 1.54
C PRO A 382 8.78 5.00 2.53
N LEU A 383 8.93 4.78 3.84
CA LEU A 383 7.96 5.09 4.90
C LEU A 383 6.64 4.33 4.70
N PHE A 384 5.58 5.02 4.30
CA PHE A 384 4.23 4.48 4.05
C PHE A 384 3.84 4.68 2.58
N PRO A 385 4.52 4.03 1.61
CA PRO A 385 4.40 4.33 0.20
C PRO A 385 3.03 3.93 -0.36
N LYS A 386 2.64 4.58 -1.45
CA LYS A 386 1.46 4.19 -2.23
C LYS A 386 1.62 2.78 -2.80
N GLY A 387 0.67 1.88 -2.53
CA GLY A 387 0.70 0.49 -2.93
C GLY A 387 0.89 0.29 -4.45
N GLY A 388 0.01 0.83 -5.28
CA GLY A 388 0.10 0.73 -6.74
C GLY A 388 0.95 1.82 -7.42
N TYR A 389 2.00 2.37 -6.77
CA TYR A 389 2.78 3.46 -7.39
C TYR A 389 3.48 3.07 -8.69
N PHE A 390 4.11 1.92 -8.72
CA PHE A 390 4.73 1.38 -9.94
C PHE A 390 3.71 0.59 -10.75
N ASN A 391 3.06 -0.36 -10.13
CA ASN A 391 1.91 -1.13 -10.59
C ASN A 391 1.29 -1.93 -9.43
N GLU A 392 0.17 -2.58 -9.66
CA GLU A 392 -0.59 -3.31 -8.65
C GLU A 392 -0.02 -4.68 -8.30
N THR A 393 1.05 -5.14 -8.98
CA THR A 393 1.71 -6.41 -8.64
C THR A 393 2.43 -6.37 -7.29
N GLY A 394 2.81 -5.18 -6.80
CA GLY A 394 3.63 -5.02 -5.60
C GLY A 394 5.08 -5.49 -5.75
N LEU A 395 5.53 -5.88 -6.96
CA LEU A 395 6.85 -6.46 -7.22
C LEU A 395 7.97 -5.42 -7.39
N THR A 396 7.69 -4.15 -7.13
CA THR A 396 8.69 -3.07 -7.24
C THR A 396 8.56 -2.13 -6.05
N SER A 397 9.62 -1.97 -5.27
CA SER A 397 9.75 -1.00 -4.18
C SER A 397 10.69 0.14 -4.55
N TRP A 398 10.66 1.21 -3.76
CA TRP A 398 11.59 2.33 -3.84
C TRP A 398 13.02 1.99 -3.37
N SER A 399 13.16 0.96 -2.52
CA SER A 399 14.44 0.56 -1.94
C SER A 399 15.33 -0.06 -3.01
N ASN A 400 16.59 0.40 -3.11
CA ASN A 400 17.59 -0.09 -4.06
C ASN A 400 17.12 -0.11 -5.53
N LEU A 401 16.48 0.95 -5.99
CA LEU A 401 15.82 1.04 -7.29
C LEU A 401 16.41 2.13 -8.17
N VAL A 402 16.50 1.85 -9.46
CA VAL A 402 16.52 2.82 -10.56
C VAL A 402 15.45 2.40 -11.54
N ALA A 403 14.57 3.31 -11.92
CA ALA A 403 13.47 3.01 -12.84
C ALA A 403 13.23 4.15 -13.83
N VAL A 404 12.88 3.79 -15.06
CA VAL A 404 12.46 4.72 -16.11
C VAL A 404 11.13 4.24 -16.66
N ARG A 405 10.16 5.15 -16.79
CA ARG A 405 8.80 4.81 -17.23
C ARG A 405 8.29 5.80 -18.28
N PRO A 406 8.47 5.56 -19.58
CA PRO A 406 7.67 6.18 -20.62
C PRO A 406 6.22 5.71 -20.55
N SER A 407 5.27 6.58 -20.90
CA SER A 407 3.84 6.26 -20.93
C SER A 407 3.08 7.02 -22.01
N LEU A 408 1.97 6.42 -22.45
CA LEU A 408 0.97 7.03 -23.31
C LEU A 408 -0.38 6.95 -22.61
N GLY A 409 -0.88 8.11 -22.16
CA GLY A 409 -2.21 8.25 -21.59
C GLY A 409 -3.22 8.66 -22.67
N LEU A 410 -4.44 8.11 -22.60
CA LEU A 410 -5.54 8.41 -23.49
C LEU A 410 -6.83 8.62 -22.68
N ALA A 411 -7.65 9.59 -23.08
CA ALA A 411 -8.98 9.85 -22.52
C ALA A 411 -10.04 9.79 -23.65
N PRO A 412 -10.46 8.58 -24.10
CA PRO A 412 -11.44 8.43 -25.18
C PRO A 412 -12.78 9.09 -24.88
N ARG A 413 -13.13 9.16 -23.59
CA ARG A 413 -14.30 9.84 -23.03
C ARG A 413 -13.87 10.54 -21.74
N ARG A 414 -14.69 11.47 -21.24
CA ARG A 414 -14.41 12.20 -19.98
C ARG A 414 -14.41 11.28 -18.74
N ASP A 415 -15.10 10.16 -18.82
CA ASP A 415 -15.28 9.16 -17.77
C ASP A 415 -14.41 7.91 -17.99
N VAL A 416 -13.61 7.84 -19.07
CA VAL A 416 -12.71 6.72 -19.40
C VAL A 416 -11.29 7.22 -19.54
N SER A 417 -10.35 6.63 -18.81
CA SER A 417 -8.91 6.84 -18.96
C SER A 417 -8.19 5.52 -19.19
N LEU A 418 -7.23 5.55 -20.11
CA LEU A 418 -6.33 4.44 -20.42
C LEU A 418 -4.89 4.92 -20.30
N GLU A 419 -3.98 4.09 -19.80
CA GLU A 419 -2.53 4.35 -19.85
C GLU A 419 -1.79 3.07 -20.24
N LEU A 420 -1.02 3.16 -21.33
CA LEU A 420 0.00 2.16 -21.68
C LEU A 420 1.35 2.68 -21.21
N SER A 421 2.10 1.88 -20.48
CA SER A 421 3.42 2.27 -20.01
C SER A 421 4.42 1.11 -20.04
N TYR A 422 5.71 1.47 -20.09
CA TYR A 422 6.82 0.53 -20.10
C TYR A 422 7.78 0.91 -18.97
N LEU A 423 7.86 0.08 -17.93
CA LEU A 423 8.69 0.30 -16.74
C LEU A 423 9.98 -0.52 -16.87
N MET A 424 11.12 0.16 -17.04
CA MET A 424 12.46 -0.42 -17.02
C MET A 424 13.02 -0.31 -15.60
N ARG A 425 13.63 -1.38 -15.06
CA ARG A 425 14.05 -1.44 -13.65
C ARG A 425 15.42 -2.07 -13.46
N TRP A 426 16.19 -1.43 -12.59
CA TRP A 426 17.50 -1.91 -12.14
C TRP A 426 17.63 -1.73 -10.63
N ARG A 427 18.47 -2.54 -10.01
CA ARG A 427 18.99 -2.24 -8.67
C ARG A 427 19.95 -1.03 -8.75
N GLN A 428 19.88 -0.13 -7.77
CA GLN A 428 20.84 0.99 -7.66
C GLN A 428 22.25 0.45 -7.37
N THR A 429 22.35 -0.60 -6.52
CA THR A 429 23.58 -1.35 -6.30
C THR A 429 23.31 -2.86 -6.36
N GLY A 430 24.29 -3.63 -6.86
CA GLY A 430 24.25 -5.09 -6.83
C GLY A 430 24.53 -5.69 -5.45
N GLU A 431 24.98 -4.91 -4.48
CA GLU A 431 25.33 -5.36 -3.14
C GLU A 431 24.11 -5.55 -2.22
N ASP A 432 22.99 -4.89 -2.54
CA ASP A 432 21.77 -4.96 -1.76
C ASP A 432 20.70 -5.83 -2.44
N ALA A 433 19.64 -6.19 -1.71
CA ALA A 433 18.55 -7.04 -2.20
C ALA A 433 17.69 -6.35 -3.29
N ILE A 434 16.90 -7.15 -3.99
CA ILE A 434 15.71 -6.69 -4.73
C ILE A 434 14.58 -6.56 -3.71
N TYR A 435 13.86 -5.44 -3.72
CA TYR A 435 12.78 -5.19 -2.77
C TYR A 435 11.41 -5.17 -3.43
N LEU A 436 10.46 -5.85 -2.79
CA LEU A 436 9.03 -5.79 -3.04
C LEU A 436 8.39 -4.73 -2.14
N GLN A 437 7.19 -4.27 -2.48
CA GLN A 437 6.48 -3.33 -1.62
C GLN A 437 6.10 -3.93 -0.25
N PRO A 438 6.10 -3.12 0.81
CA PRO A 438 6.56 -1.72 0.86
C PRO A 438 8.10 -1.56 0.85
N SER A 439 8.85 -2.51 1.36
CA SER A 439 10.33 -2.63 1.38
C SER A 439 10.76 -4.01 1.87
N THR A 440 10.05 -5.05 1.43
CA THR A 440 10.35 -6.44 1.79
C THR A 440 11.35 -7.02 0.80
N PRO A 441 12.49 -7.58 1.24
CA PRO A 441 13.43 -8.21 0.31
C PRO A 441 12.79 -9.43 -0.36
N LEU A 442 12.97 -9.57 -1.68
CA LEU A 442 12.54 -10.73 -2.44
C LEU A 442 13.24 -11.99 -1.94
N ALA A 443 14.55 -11.87 -1.72
CA ALA A 443 15.43 -12.83 -1.07
C ALA A 443 16.58 -12.05 -0.41
N PRO A 444 17.32 -12.63 0.54
CA PRO A 444 18.55 -12.04 1.04
C PRO A 444 19.51 -11.68 -0.10
N ALA A 445 20.30 -10.63 0.07
CA ALA A 445 21.33 -10.26 -0.90
C ALA A 445 22.30 -11.48 -1.08
N GLY A 446 22.47 -11.89 -2.33
CA GLY A 446 23.28 -13.04 -2.71
C GLY A 446 24.59 -12.63 -3.41
N PRO A 447 25.36 -13.60 -3.92
CA PRO A 447 26.61 -13.32 -4.63
C PRO A 447 26.41 -12.66 -6.00
N ASN A 448 25.21 -12.76 -6.59
CA ASN A 448 24.93 -12.14 -7.89
C ASN A 448 24.85 -10.62 -7.77
N ARG A 449 25.74 -9.93 -8.50
CA ARG A 449 25.87 -8.47 -8.53
C ARG A 449 25.15 -7.81 -9.72
N SER A 450 24.45 -8.58 -10.57
CA SER A 450 23.69 -8.02 -11.68
C SER A 450 22.69 -7.00 -11.17
N LYS A 451 22.60 -5.85 -11.85
CA LYS A 451 21.61 -4.82 -11.53
C LYS A 451 20.31 -4.99 -12.31
N ALA A 452 20.28 -5.74 -13.39
CA ALA A 452 19.12 -5.91 -14.24
C ALA A 452 18.02 -6.72 -13.53
N VAL A 453 16.91 -6.07 -13.16
CA VAL A 453 15.75 -6.69 -12.50
C VAL A 453 14.73 -7.17 -13.52
N GLY A 454 14.58 -6.43 -14.63
CA GLY A 454 13.62 -6.70 -15.68
C GLY A 454 12.68 -5.53 -15.95
N ASN A 455 11.88 -5.67 -16.99
CA ASN A 455 11.01 -4.61 -17.48
C ASN A 455 9.54 -5.03 -17.31
N ALA A 456 8.62 -4.06 -17.28
CA ALA A 456 7.20 -4.34 -17.27
C ALA A 456 6.48 -3.51 -18.33
N ILE A 457 5.70 -4.15 -19.18
CA ILE A 457 4.69 -3.49 -19.98
C ILE A 457 3.36 -3.58 -19.23
N GLN A 458 2.64 -2.48 -19.12
CA GLN A 458 1.37 -2.46 -18.42
C GLN A 458 0.34 -1.61 -19.13
N LEU A 459 -0.91 -2.06 -19.04
CA LEU A 459 -2.11 -1.34 -19.49
C LEU A 459 -3.01 -1.11 -18.28
N ASP A 460 -3.26 0.14 -17.98
CA ASP A 460 -4.21 0.59 -16.96
C ASP A 460 -5.47 1.12 -17.63
N ALA A 461 -6.63 0.77 -17.09
CA ALA A 461 -7.92 1.27 -17.52
C ALA A 461 -8.76 1.68 -16.32
N THR A 462 -9.40 2.84 -16.40
CA THR A 462 -10.39 3.30 -15.41
C THR A 462 -11.62 3.80 -16.13
N TRP A 463 -12.79 3.36 -15.67
CA TRP A 463 -14.08 3.83 -16.14
C TRP A 463 -14.95 4.27 -14.96
N LEU A 464 -15.31 5.55 -14.93
CA LEU A 464 -16.28 6.12 -13.99
C LEU A 464 -17.69 5.94 -14.58
N VAL A 465 -18.23 4.71 -14.45
CA VAL A 465 -19.54 4.33 -15.02
C VAL A 465 -20.64 5.30 -14.56
N SER A 466 -20.57 5.71 -13.32
CA SER A 466 -21.38 6.77 -12.73
C SER A 466 -20.57 7.48 -11.62
N ARG A 467 -21.13 8.51 -11.00
CA ARG A 467 -20.53 9.11 -9.81
C ARG A 467 -20.25 8.08 -8.71
N ASN A 468 -21.14 7.10 -8.59
CA ASN A 468 -21.11 6.11 -7.51
C ASN A 468 -20.39 4.81 -7.88
N LEU A 469 -20.21 4.50 -9.18
CA LEU A 469 -19.64 3.24 -9.66
C LEU A 469 -18.38 3.50 -10.48
N LYS A 470 -17.28 2.89 -10.06
CA LYS A 470 -15.98 2.90 -10.73
C LYS A 470 -15.53 1.49 -11.05
N LEU A 471 -15.05 1.29 -12.27
CA LEU A 471 -14.34 0.09 -12.70
C LEU A 471 -12.88 0.44 -12.95
N GLN A 472 -11.97 -0.45 -12.54
CA GLN A 472 -10.54 -0.33 -12.83
C GLN A 472 -10.01 -1.69 -13.26
N GLY A 473 -9.14 -1.70 -14.26
CA GLY A 473 -8.42 -2.87 -14.71
C GLY A 473 -6.95 -2.57 -14.89
N GLN A 474 -6.10 -3.56 -14.65
CA GLN A 474 -4.68 -3.51 -14.97
C GLN A 474 -4.22 -4.85 -15.53
N LEU A 475 -3.46 -4.79 -16.62
CA LEU A 475 -2.73 -5.93 -17.16
C LEU A 475 -1.24 -5.60 -17.11
N VAL A 476 -0.43 -6.54 -16.63
CA VAL A 476 1.02 -6.38 -16.52
C VAL A 476 1.71 -7.65 -17.00
N HIS A 477 2.62 -7.51 -17.97
CA HIS A 477 3.66 -8.50 -18.23
C HIS A 477 4.98 -7.96 -17.73
N GLN A 478 5.63 -8.69 -16.80
CA GLN A 478 6.85 -8.27 -16.14
C GLN A 478 7.96 -9.30 -16.36
N SER A 479 8.97 -8.96 -17.15
CA SER A 479 10.11 -9.83 -17.39
C SER A 479 10.98 -9.98 -16.13
N ALA A 480 11.67 -11.09 -16.03
CA ALA A 480 12.70 -11.36 -15.05
C ALA A 480 14.06 -11.40 -15.76
N ASP A 481 14.95 -10.48 -15.42
CA ASP A 481 16.31 -10.44 -15.93
C ASP A 481 17.30 -11.09 -14.93
N ASP A 482 18.59 -11.01 -15.21
CA ASP A 482 19.67 -11.74 -14.51
C ASP A 482 19.57 -11.70 -12.98
N ALA A 483 19.22 -10.54 -12.41
CA ALA A 483 19.15 -10.39 -10.95
C ALA A 483 18.01 -11.21 -10.32
N VAL A 484 16.89 -11.37 -11.02
CA VAL A 484 15.72 -12.15 -10.58
C VAL A 484 15.93 -13.63 -10.93
N GLN A 485 16.43 -13.92 -12.15
CA GLN A 485 16.71 -15.29 -12.61
C GLN A 485 17.72 -16.01 -11.72
N ALA A 486 18.75 -15.31 -11.23
CA ALA A 486 19.72 -15.84 -10.29
C ALA A 486 19.13 -16.26 -8.93
N LEU A 487 17.93 -15.80 -8.60
CA LEU A 487 17.16 -16.23 -7.43
C LEU A 487 16.17 -17.35 -7.75
N GLY A 488 16.24 -17.94 -8.96
CA GLY A 488 15.27 -18.91 -9.46
C GLY A 488 13.93 -18.30 -9.88
N GLY A 489 13.90 -16.97 -10.05
CA GLY A 489 12.69 -16.25 -10.46
C GLY A 489 12.44 -16.32 -11.97
N ARG A 490 11.18 -16.09 -12.36
CA ARG A 490 10.70 -16.06 -13.75
C ARG A 490 9.81 -14.85 -14.01
N SER A 491 9.54 -14.58 -15.27
CA SER A 491 8.60 -13.53 -15.69
C SER A 491 7.21 -13.75 -15.10
N VAL A 492 6.44 -12.67 -15.01
CA VAL A 492 5.15 -12.62 -14.33
C VAL A 492 4.10 -12.04 -15.26
N ASP A 493 2.97 -12.73 -15.38
CA ASP A 493 1.74 -12.22 -15.94
C ASP A 493 0.74 -11.93 -14.82
N PHE A 494 0.22 -10.72 -14.83
CA PHE A 494 -0.72 -10.25 -13.82
C PHE A 494 -1.91 -9.56 -14.47
N ALA A 495 -3.09 -9.87 -13.96
CA ALA A 495 -4.33 -9.19 -14.30
C ALA A 495 -5.10 -8.82 -13.03
N MET A 496 -5.66 -7.62 -13.01
CA MET A 496 -6.50 -7.12 -11.92
C MET A 496 -7.78 -6.50 -12.47
N LEU A 497 -8.88 -6.74 -11.76
CA LEU A 497 -10.15 -6.05 -11.96
C LEU A 497 -10.67 -5.56 -10.60
N ILE A 498 -11.05 -4.28 -10.53
CA ILE A 498 -11.73 -3.68 -9.37
C ILE A 498 -13.10 -3.15 -9.79
N VAL A 499 -14.10 -3.52 -9.02
CA VAL A 499 -15.45 -2.92 -9.01
C VAL A 499 -15.62 -2.21 -7.68
N GLN A 500 -15.89 -0.90 -7.71
CA GLN A 500 -16.02 -0.09 -6.50
C GLN A 500 -17.26 0.78 -6.59
N THR A 501 -18.11 0.71 -5.57
CA THR A 501 -19.26 1.60 -5.41
C THR A 501 -19.13 2.43 -4.14
N ARG A 502 -19.66 3.66 -4.18
CA ARG A 502 -19.63 4.65 -3.08
C ARG A 502 -20.95 5.40 -3.01
N PHE A 503 -21.38 5.73 -1.78
CA PHE A 503 -22.55 6.61 -1.54
C PHE A 503 -22.30 7.56 -0.39
#